data_5052fe4aa8c5430758629e1f01d2974c
#
_entry.id   5052fe4aa8c5430758629e1f01d2974c
#
_cell.length_a   1.000
_cell.length_b   1.000
_cell.length_c   1.000
_cell.angle_alpha   90.00
_cell.angle_beta   90.00
_cell.angle_gamma   90.00
#
_symmetry.space_group_name_H-M   'P 1'
#
loop_
_entity.id
_entity.type
_entity.pdbx_description
1 polymer ?
#
loop_
_entity_poly.entity_id
_entity_poly.type
_entity_poly.pdbx_seq_one_letter_code
_entity_poly.pdbx_strand_id
1 'polypeptide(L)' 'MAITVGGQTYYRTSEACKKAGVSKATFLRWLKQGILDDVNHTDRRGWRLFTEADINRIKAEANKIIRF' A
#
# COMPACT_ATOMS: atom_id res chain seq x y z
N MET A 1 8.35 8.88 2.49
CA MET A 1 8.28 9.86 3.58
C MET A 1 6.87 9.89 4.16
N ALA A 2 6.73 9.82 5.48
CA ALA A 2 5.42 9.78 6.11
C ALA A 2 4.80 11.18 6.18
N ILE A 3 3.48 11.21 6.14
CA ILE A 3 2.71 12.45 6.19
C ILE A 3 1.73 12.32 7.35
N THR A 4 1.67 13.33 8.21
CA THR A 4 0.74 13.32 9.33
C THR A 4 -0.37 14.33 9.06
N VAL A 5 -1.62 13.86 9.11
CA VAL A 5 -2.80 14.71 8.93
C VAL A 5 -3.81 14.34 10.02
N GLY A 6 -4.23 15.33 10.79
CA GLY A 6 -5.23 15.12 11.82
C GLY A 6 -4.85 14.07 12.85
N GLY A 7 -3.56 13.96 13.17
CA GLY A 7 -3.06 12.99 14.13
C GLY A 7 -2.87 11.59 13.57
N GLN A 8 -3.20 11.38 12.29
CA GLN A 8 -3.06 10.10 11.62
C GLN A 8 -1.85 10.16 10.69
N THR A 9 -1.01 9.12 10.73
CA THR A 9 0.16 9.02 9.87
C THR A 9 -0.20 8.27 8.59
N TYR A 10 0.19 8.85 7.46
CA TYR A 10 -0.02 8.26 6.14
C TYR A 10 1.32 8.11 5.43
N TYR A 11 1.38 7.19 4.50
CA TYR A 11 2.59 6.90 3.73
C TYR A 11 2.30 7.03 2.24
N ARG A 12 3.30 7.43 1.49
CA ARG A 12 3.21 7.46 0.02
C ARG A 12 3.40 6.04 -0.52
N THR A 13 3.05 5.85 -1.80
CA THR A 13 3.12 4.53 -2.44
C THR A 13 4.51 3.89 -2.31
N SER A 14 5.56 4.64 -2.63
CA SER A 14 6.91 4.08 -2.58
C SER A 14 7.31 3.67 -1.17
N GLU A 15 6.97 4.49 -0.18
CA GLU A 15 7.26 4.18 1.21
C GLU A 15 6.45 2.98 1.69
N ALA A 16 5.18 2.93 1.33
CA ALA A 16 4.30 1.83 1.71
C ALA A 16 4.79 0.51 1.13
N CYS A 17 5.14 0.52 -0.15
CA CYS A 17 5.66 -0.68 -0.81
C CYS A 17 6.96 -1.14 -0.18
N LYS A 18 7.84 -0.20 0.14
CA LYS A 18 9.11 -0.50 0.80
C LYS A 18 8.87 -1.16 2.15
N LYS A 19 7.96 -0.62 2.94
CA LYS A 19 7.61 -1.18 4.25
C LYS A 19 6.98 -2.55 4.13
N ALA A 20 6.21 -2.78 3.09
CA ALA A 20 5.56 -4.06 2.85
C ALA A 20 6.49 -5.09 2.21
N GLY A 21 7.64 -4.66 1.71
CA GLY A 21 8.61 -5.55 1.09
C GLY A 21 8.28 -5.94 -0.33
N VAL A 22 7.53 -5.10 -1.05
CA VAL A 22 7.18 -5.36 -2.45
C VAL A 22 7.64 -4.19 -3.32
N SER A 23 7.78 -4.46 -4.63
CA SER A 23 8.08 -3.39 -5.56
C SER A 23 6.79 -2.64 -5.92
N LYS A 24 6.95 -1.40 -6.35
CA LYS A 24 5.82 -0.60 -6.81
C LYS A 24 5.11 -1.28 -7.99
N ALA A 25 5.89 -1.85 -8.89
CA ALA A 25 5.33 -2.55 -10.05
C ALA A 25 4.46 -3.74 -9.63
N THR A 26 4.92 -4.51 -8.64
CA THR A 26 4.17 -5.64 -8.10
C THR A 26 2.86 -5.16 -7.47
N PHE A 27 2.93 -4.08 -6.68
CA PHE A 27 1.75 -3.52 -6.05
C PHE A 27 0.72 -3.09 -7.09
N LEU A 28 1.14 -2.35 -8.11
CA LEU A 28 0.24 -1.88 -9.16
C LEU A 28 -0.38 -3.04 -9.94
N ARG A 29 0.41 -4.08 -10.19
CA ARG A 29 -0.11 -5.29 -10.86
C ARG A 29 -1.18 -5.97 -10.02
N TRP A 30 -0.98 -6.05 -8.70
CA TRP A 30 -1.96 -6.64 -7.81
C TRP A 30 -3.27 -5.85 -7.80
N LEU A 31 -3.19 -4.53 -7.83
CA LEU A 31 -4.38 -3.69 -7.94
C LEU A 31 -5.12 -3.97 -9.24
N LYS A 32 -4.38 -4.06 -10.33
CA LYS A 32 -4.94 -4.29 -11.64
C LYS A 32 -5.61 -5.66 -11.75
N GLN A 33 -5.05 -6.66 -11.07
CA GLN A 33 -5.57 -8.02 -11.06
C GLN A 33 -6.70 -8.23 -10.05
N GLY A 34 -6.99 -7.20 -9.24
CA GLY A 34 -8.03 -7.32 -8.23
C GLY A 34 -7.62 -8.10 -6.99
N ILE A 35 -6.32 -8.38 -6.84
CA ILE A 35 -5.80 -9.10 -5.68
C ILE A 35 -5.87 -8.23 -4.43
N LEU A 36 -5.60 -6.95 -4.59
CA LEU A 36 -5.68 -5.96 -3.52
C LEU A 36 -6.73 -4.92 -3.86
N ASP A 37 -7.41 -4.43 -2.84
CA ASP A 37 -8.29 -3.28 -2.98
C ASP A 37 -7.45 -2.01 -2.97
N ASP A 38 -7.88 -1.01 -3.73
CA ASP A 38 -7.20 0.28 -3.73
C ASP A 38 -7.40 0.97 -2.38
N VAL A 39 -6.54 1.94 -2.10
CA VAL A 39 -6.62 2.69 -0.85
C VAL A 39 -7.85 3.59 -0.84
N ASN A 40 -8.32 3.90 0.37
CA ASN A 40 -9.48 4.75 0.57
C ASN A 40 -9.12 6.22 0.75
N HIS A 41 -7.82 6.52 0.79
CA HIS A 41 -7.35 7.88 1.07
C HIS A 41 -6.45 8.38 -0.04
N THR A 42 -6.68 9.60 -0.46
CA THR A 42 -5.80 10.30 -1.41
C THR A 42 -5.58 11.71 -0.89
N ASP A 43 -4.49 12.34 -1.35
CA ASP A 43 -4.27 13.75 -1.04
C ASP A 43 -5.02 14.62 -2.06
N ARG A 44 -4.82 15.93 -1.97
CA ARG A 44 -5.47 16.88 -2.87
C ARG A 44 -5.17 16.62 -4.35
N ARG A 45 -4.01 16.05 -4.63
CA ARG A 45 -3.56 15.78 -5.99
C ARG A 45 -4.06 14.44 -6.50
N GLY A 46 -4.77 13.71 -5.66
CA GLY A 46 -5.25 12.38 -6.00
C GLY A 46 -4.21 11.29 -5.87
N TRP A 47 -3.10 11.58 -5.19
CA TRP A 47 -2.06 10.59 -4.95
C TRP A 47 -2.46 9.70 -3.78
N ARG A 48 -2.20 8.42 -3.90
CA ARG A 48 -2.57 7.45 -2.88
C ARG A 48 -1.85 7.71 -1.56
N LEU A 49 -2.63 7.62 -0.48
CA LEU A 49 -2.11 7.68 0.89
C LEU A 49 -2.41 6.36 1.56
N PHE A 50 -1.41 5.76 2.18
CA PHE A 50 -1.51 4.45 2.80
C PHE A 50 -1.48 4.57 4.31
N THR A 51 -2.39 3.88 4.99
CA THR A 51 -2.36 3.75 6.44
C THR A 51 -1.55 2.51 6.82
N GLU A 52 -1.27 2.34 8.10
CA GLU A 52 -0.62 1.12 8.58
C GLU A 52 -1.45 -0.12 8.24
N ALA A 53 -2.77 -0.01 8.30
CA ALA A 53 -3.65 -1.12 7.95
C ALA A 53 -3.50 -1.49 6.47
N ASP A 54 -3.39 -0.49 5.60
CA ASP A 54 -3.19 -0.73 4.18
C ASP A 54 -1.86 -1.44 3.92
N ILE A 55 -0.80 -0.97 4.59
CA ILE A 55 0.53 -1.58 4.47
C ILE A 55 0.49 -3.02 4.95
N ASN A 56 -0.20 -3.29 6.05
CA ASN A 56 -0.32 -4.64 6.58
C ASN A 56 -1.05 -5.57 5.62
N ARG A 57 -2.05 -5.08 4.89
CA ARG A 57 -2.72 -5.87 3.87
C ARG A 57 -1.78 -6.24 2.73
N ILE A 58 -0.99 -5.27 2.27
CA ILE A 58 0.01 -5.53 1.21
C ILE A 58 1.04 -6.53 1.71
N LYS A 59 1.50 -6.35 2.94
CA LYS A 59 2.49 -7.23 3.54
C LYS A 59 1.96 -8.65 3.70
N ALA A 60 0.70 -8.78 4.10
CA ALA A 60 0.06 -10.09 4.24
C ALA A 60 0.00 -10.79 2.89
N GLU A 61 -0.32 -10.07 1.82
CA GLU A 61 -0.36 -10.63 0.48
C GLU A 61 1.04 -11.04 0.02
N ALA A 62 2.04 -10.21 0.31
CA ALA A 62 3.43 -10.50 -0.04
C ALA A 62 3.96 -11.73 0.69
N ASN A 63 3.47 -11.97 1.90
CA ASN A 63 3.90 -13.11 2.72
C ASN A 63 3.09 -14.36 2.47
N LYS A 64 2.08 -14.28 1.62
CA LYS A 64 1.28 -15.44 1.26
C LYS A 64 2.14 -16.44 0.50
N ILE A 65 2.22 -17.64 1.00
CA ILE A 65 3.03 -18.67 0.36
C ILE A 65 2.15 -19.46 -0.60
N ILE A 66 2.58 -19.50 -1.85
CA ILE A 66 1.89 -20.30 -2.85
C ILE A 66 2.60 -21.64 -2.91
N ARG A 67 1.85 -22.68 -2.65
CA ARG A 67 2.39 -24.06 -2.64
C ARG A 67 1.93 -24.81 -3.88
N PHE A 68 2.85 -25.50 -4.43
CA PHE A 68 2.61 -26.32 -5.62
C PHE A 68 2.71 -27.78 -5.29
#